data_e97844fb0efd337d88c93317b04bc823
#
_entry.id   e97844fb0efd337d88c93317b04bc823
#
_cell.length_a   1.000
_cell.length_b   1.000
_cell.length_c   1.000
_cell.angle_alpha   90.00
_cell.angle_beta   90.00
_cell.angle_gamma   90.00
#
_symmetry.space_group_name_H-M   'P 1'
#
loop_
_entity.id
_entity.type
_entity.pdbx_description
1 polymer ?
#
loop_
_entity_poly.entity_id
_entity_poly.type
_entity_poly.pdbx_seq_one_letter_code
_entity_poly.pdbx_strand_id
1 'polypeptide(L)'
;MKTLTLALGLVAALPSGHASAADRYRIDPDHTFAHFAVVHTGVSSVRGRMGISKGSATLDAEKQTAEVTVDLDPRSIDTGVKRLDAVLSDEMFFNVAKYKTARFAGHAVKFADGVPTEFAGDLTLHGVTRPVHLAAEHFVCKQVKIMVLDRFVCGGDLQTTLKRSDFGLDKYSSMVSDEVRLTISVEAIREDK
;
A
#
# COMPACT_ATOMS: atom_id res chain seq x y z
N MET A 1 -29.19 18.72 72.14
CA MET A 1 -29.48 18.99 70.71
C MET A 1 -28.24 18.59 69.95
N LYS A 2 -28.31 17.45 69.19
CA LYS A 2 -27.19 16.94 68.35
C LYS A 2 -27.47 17.31 66.91
N THR A 3 -26.64 18.20 66.34
CA THR A 3 -26.69 18.60 64.93
C THR A 3 -26.04 17.57 64.05
N LEU A 4 -26.80 16.97 63.14
CA LEU A 4 -26.37 16.01 62.16
C LEU A 4 -25.96 16.74 60.88
N THR A 5 -24.66 16.76 60.55
CA THR A 5 -24.11 17.39 59.31
C THR A 5 -24.15 16.35 58.21
N LEU A 6 -24.98 16.58 57.20
CA LEU A 6 -25.07 15.75 56.00
C LEU A 6 -24.01 16.23 54.98
N ALA A 7 -22.99 15.38 54.74
CA ALA A 7 -21.98 15.65 53.70
C ALA A 7 -22.51 15.17 52.35
N LEU A 8 -22.76 16.11 51.43
CA LEU A 8 -23.15 15.83 50.07
C LEU A 8 -21.90 15.53 49.21
N GLY A 9 -21.69 14.27 48.93
CA GLY A 9 -20.56 13.82 48.06
C GLY A 9 -20.85 14.15 46.58
N LEU A 10 -20.08 15.05 45.99
CA LEU A 10 -20.11 15.38 44.57
C LEU A 10 -19.43 14.27 43.78
N VAL A 11 -20.17 13.38 43.12
CA VAL A 11 -19.64 12.36 42.19
C VAL A 11 -19.34 13.06 40.87
N ALA A 12 -18.07 13.33 40.61
CA ALA A 12 -17.63 13.82 39.31
C ALA A 12 -17.72 12.70 38.27
N ALA A 13 -18.67 12.77 37.37
CA ALA A 13 -18.74 11.90 36.20
C ALA A 13 -17.60 12.22 35.25
N LEU A 14 -16.64 11.30 35.10
CA LEU A 14 -15.60 11.39 34.09
C LEU A 14 -16.25 11.17 32.71
N PRO A 15 -15.98 12.03 31.71
CA PRO A 15 -16.48 11.80 30.37
C PRO A 15 -15.81 10.51 29.83
N SER A 16 -16.59 9.49 29.52
CA SER A 16 -16.16 8.31 28.81
C SER A 16 -15.86 8.72 27.36
N GLY A 17 -14.61 9.09 27.09
CA GLY A 17 -14.12 9.31 25.74
C GLY A 17 -14.26 8.01 24.94
N HIS A 18 -15.21 7.96 24.01
CA HIS A 18 -15.29 6.87 23.05
C HIS A 18 -14.07 7.01 22.12
N ALA A 19 -13.06 6.18 22.32
CA ALA A 19 -12.00 6.06 21.33
C ALA A 19 -12.65 5.53 20.04
N SER A 20 -12.72 6.36 19.00
CA SER A 20 -13.13 5.90 17.68
C SER A 20 -12.16 4.83 17.22
N ALA A 21 -12.67 3.67 16.85
CA ALA A 21 -11.85 2.63 16.27
C ALA A 21 -11.42 3.05 14.86
N ALA A 22 -10.17 2.75 14.47
CA ALA A 22 -9.70 2.98 13.12
C ALA A 22 -10.65 2.33 12.10
N ASP A 23 -10.93 3.03 11.02
CA ASP A 23 -11.71 2.49 9.91
C ASP A 23 -10.89 1.41 9.18
N ARG A 24 -11.57 0.36 8.75
CA ARG A 24 -10.98 -0.75 7.99
C ARG A 24 -11.28 -0.58 6.51
N TYR A 25 -10.31 -0.96 5.69
CA TYR A 25 -10.40 -0.87 4.24
C TYR A 25 -9.93 -2.18 3.61
N ARG A 26 -10.64 -2.62 2.60
CA ARG A 26 -10.20 -3.65 1.66
C ARG A 26 -9.62 -2.96 0.43
N ILE A 27 -8.40 -3.32 0.06
CA ILE A 27 -7.79 -2.82 -1.16
C ILE A 27 -8.42 -3.51 -2.37
N ASP A 28 -8.84 -2.73 -3.35
CA ASP A 28 -9.51 -3.21 -4.54
C ASP A 28 -8.49 -3.75 -5.56
N PRO A 29 -8.49 -5.06 -5.86
CA PRO A 29 -7.53 -5.64 -6.79
C PRO A 29 -7.76 -5.24 -8.26
N ASP A 30 -8.97 -4.80 -8.61
CA ASP A 30 -9.29 -4.39 -9.98
C ASP A 30 -8.77 -2.99 -10.32
N HIS A 31 -8.51 -2.16 -9.28
CA HIS A 31 -8.04 -0.79 -9.41
C HIS A 31 -6.69 -0.54 -8.72
N THR A 32 -5.97 -1.61 -8.33
CA THR A 32 -4.66 -1.50 -7.66
C THR A 32 -3.59 -2.25 -8.41
N PHE A 33 -2.56 -1.50 -8.87
CA PHE A 33 -1.46 -2.03 -9.65
C PHE A 33 -0.14 -1.36 -9.28
N ALA A 34 0.94 -2.15 -9.27
CA ALA A 34 2.30 -1.63 -9.25
C ALA A 34 2.82 -1.55 -10.70
N HIS A 35 2.86 -0.35 -11.26
CA HIS A 35 3.48 -0.06 -12.55
C HIS A 35 4.98 0.12 -12.38
N PHE A 36 5.76 -0.41 -13.31
CA PHE A 36 7.21 -0.28 -13.29
C PHE A 36 7.77 0.24 -14.61
N ALA A 37 8.91 0.90 -14.54
CA ALA A 37 9.69 1.31 -15.69
C ALA A 37 11.18 1.10 -15.43
N VAL A 38 11.87 0.50 -16.40
CA VAL A 38 13.32 0.31 -16.42
C VAL A 38 13.89 0.84 -17.73
N VAL A 39 15.13 1.36 -17.69
CA VAL A 39 15.83 1.75 -18.92
C VAL A 39 16.44 0.53 -19.57
N HIS A 40 16.16 0.33 -20.85
CA HIS A 40 16.69 -0.76 -21.65
C HIS A 40 17.75 -0.24 -22.63
N THR A 41 18.95 -0.78 -22.55
CA THR A 41 20.15 -0.45 -23.38
C THR A 41 20.48 1.04 -23.44
N GLY A 42 20.04 1.84 -22.46
CA GLY A 42 20.23 3.28 -22.46
C GLY A 42 19.39 4.04 -23.50
N VAL A 43 18.52 3.35 -24.25
CA VAL A 43 17.80 3.91 -25.40
C VAL A 43 16.35 4.25 -25.06
N SER A 44 15.64 3.33 -24.40
CA SER A 44 14.20 3.52 -24.12
C SER A 44 13.82 2.89 -22.78
N SER A 45 12.61 3.16 -22.32
CA SER A 45 12.06 2.51 -21.14
C SER A 45 11.17 1.33 -21.54
N VAL A 46 11.43 0.18 -20.92
CA VAL A 46 10.47 -0.92 -20.85
C VAL A 46 9.56 -0.66 -19.66
N ARG A 47 8.27 -0.85 -19.86
CA ARG A 47 7.23 -0.66 -18.83
C ARG A 47 6.39 -1.90 -18.71
N GLY A 48 5.84 -2.07 -17.53
CA GLY A 48 4.87 -3.13 -17.25
C GLY A 48 4.13 -2.85 -15.96
N ARG A 49 3.29 -3.78 -15.56
CA ARG A 49 2.56 -3.72 -14.30
C ARG A 49 2.48 -5.10 -13.65
N MET A 50 2.21 -5.07 -12.36
CA MET A 50 1.90 -6.25 -11.55
C MET A 50 0.64 -5.92 -10.73
N GLY A 51 -0.35 -6.82 -10.77
CA GLY A 51 -1.56 -6.69 -9.97
C GLY A 51 -1.39 -7.23 -8.56
N ILE A 52 -2.37 -6.98 -7.72
CA ILE A 52 -2.44 -7.54 -6.37
C ILE A 52 -3.39 -8.74 -6.33
N SER A 53 -3.15 -9.65 -5.41
CA SER A 53 -4.09 -10.73 -5.09
C SER A 53 -5.05 -10.35 -3.97
N LYS A 54 -4.59 -9.56 -3.01
CA LYS A 54 -5.38 -9.02 -1.90
C LYS A 54 -4.63 -7.90 -1.19
N GLY A 55 -5.38 -7.10 -0.43
CA GLY A 55 -4.79 -6.09 0.45
C GLY A 55 -5.81 -5.57 1.46
N SER A 56 -5.30 -5.05 2.56
CA SER A 56 -6.10 -4.40 3.61
C SER A 56 -5.36 -3.21 4.18
N ALA A 57 -6.11 -2.25 4.70
CA ALA A 57 -5.57 -1.12 5.42
C ALA A 57 -6.47 -0.75 6.61
N THR A 58 -5.89 -0.03 7.56
CA THR A 58 -6.61 0.69 8.61
C THR A 58 -6.23 2.16 8.54
N LEU A 59 -7.15 3.05 8.83
CA LEU A 59 -6.93 4.49 8.89
C LEU A 59 -7.66 5.09 10.08
N ASP A 60 -6.94 5.78 10.94
CA ASP A 60 -7.46 6.67 11.96
C ASP A 60 -7.00 8.10 11.62
N ALA A 61 -7.89 8.85 10.98
CA ALA A 61 -7.57 10.21 10.53
C ALA A 61 -7.36 11.19 11.69
N GLU A 62 -8.01 10.96 12.84
CA GLU A 62 -7.86 11.81 14.03
C GLU A 62 -6.50 11.59 14.69
N LYS A 63 -6.07 10.32 14.80
CA LYS A 63 -4.76 9.96 15.37
C LYS A 63 -3.62 10.07 14.35
N GLN A 64 -3.93 10.30 13.08
CA GLN A 64 -2.97 10.29 11.98
C GLN A 64 -2.14 8.99 11.97
N THR A 65 -2.83 7.85 11.99
CA THR A 65 -2.22 6.53 11.89
C THR A 65 -2.88 5.74 10.77
N ALA A 66 -2.09 5.05 9.98
CA ALA A 66 -2.58 4.10 8.98
C ALA A 66 -1.60 2.94 8.86
N GLU A 67 -2.15 1.74 8.74
CA GLU A 67 -1.42 0.51 8.47
C GLU A 67 -1.89 -0.05 7.13
N VAL A 68 -0.99 -0.66 6.38
CA VAL A 68 -1.33 -1.25 5.08
C VAL A 68 -0.57 -2.54 4.86
N THR A 69 -1.25 -3.52 4.30
CA THR A 69 -0.65 -4.77 3.84
C THR A 69 -1.20 -5.12 2.47
N VAL A 70 -0.31 -5.41 1.52
CA VAL A 70 -0.67 -5.77 0.14
C VAL A 70 0.13 -7.00 -0.28
N ASP A 71 -0.56 -8.01 -0.80
CA ASP A 71 0.04 -9.16 -1.47
C ASP A 71 -0.09 -8.96 -2.99
N LEU A 72 1.04 -8.77 -3.67
CA LEU A 72 1.13 -8.70 -5.12
C LEU A 72 1.24 -10.12 -5.70
N ASP A 73 0.74 -10.31 -6.91
CA ASP A 73 0.85 -11.57 -7.65
C ASP A 73 1.91 -11.46 -8.77
N PRO A 74 3.12 -11.98 -8.60
CA PRO A 74 4.15 -11.92 -9.63
C PRO A 74 3.77 -12.61 -10.94
N ARG A 75 2.78 -13.52 -10.92
CA ARG A 75 2.26 -14.19 -12.14
C ARG A 75 1.42 -13.26 -13.00
N SER A 76 0.96 -12.15 -12.43
CA SER A 76 0.16 -11.14 -13.14
C SER A 76 1.00 -10.12 -13.90
N ILE A 77 2.33 -10.34 -13.98
CA ILE A 77 3.22 -9.42 -14.67
C ILE A 77 2.80 -9.27 -16.15
N ASP A 78 2.68 -8.04 -16.59
CA ASP A 78 2.20 -7.70 -17.93
C ASP A 78 3.00 -6.50 -18.46
N THR A 79 3.78 -6.72 -19.49
CA THR A 79 4.54 -5.69 -20.23
C THR A 79 3.90 -5.33 -21.56
N GLY A 80 2.77 -5.97 -21.89
CA GLY A 80 2.17 -5.93 -23.22
C GLY A 80 2.91 -6.80 -24.26
N VAL A 81 4.00 -7.49 -23.87
CA VAL A 81 4.81 -8.35 -24.74
C VAL A 81 4.91 -9.74 -24.11
N LYS A 82 4.08 -10.68 -24.55
CA LYS A 82 3.97 -12.03 -23.98
C LYS A 82 5.30 -12.77 -23.82
N ARG A 83 6.24 -12.60 -24.78
CA ARG A 83 7.56 -13.20 -24.70
C ARG A 83 8.38 -12.62 -23.53
N LEU A 84 8.27 -11.32 -23.29
CA LEU A 84 8.96 -10.67 -22.17
C LEU A 84 8.30 -11.07 -20.84
N ASP A 85 6.98 -11.15 -20.78
CA ASP A 85 6.27 -11.62 -19.59
C ASP A 85 6.71 -13.03 -19.18
N ALA A 86 6.88 -13.93 -20.16
CA ALA A 86 7.40 -15.27 -19.93
C ALA A 86 8.84 -15.25 -19.38
N VAL A 87 9.72 -14.42 -19.94
CA VAL A 87 11.11 -14.24 -19.46
C VAL A 87 11.12 -13.69 -18.03
N LEU A 88 10.28 -12.69 -17.73
CA LEU A 88 10.21 -12.12 -16.39
C LEU A 88 9.64 -13.11 -15.35
N SER A 89 8.78 -14.02 -15.78
CA SER A 89 8.20 -15.05 -14.90
C SER A 89 9.16 -16.21 -14.59
N ASP A 90 10.20 -16.40 -15.41
CA ASP A 90 11.15 -17.51 -15.32
C ASP A 90 12.06 -17.41 -14.09
N GLU A 91 12.79 -18.51 -13.82
CA GLU A 91 13.73 -18.67 -12.72
C GLU A 91 14.81 -17.58 -12.66
N MET A 92 15.24 -17.07 -13.82
CA MET A 92 16.26 -16.00 -13.92
C MET A 92 15.80 -14.63 -13.43
N PHE A 93 14.47 -14.44 -13.25
CA PHE A 93 13.87 -13.19 -12.79
C PHE A 93 12.97 -13.40 -11.59
N PHE A 94 11.66 -13.23 -11.73
CA PHE A 94 10.74 -13.31 -10.57
C PHE A 94 10.56 -14.72 -10.02
N ASN A 95 10.91 -15.76 -10.80
CA ASN A 95 10.78 -17.18 -10.43
C ASN A 95 9.40 -17.43 -9.79
N VAL A 96 8.35 -17.17 -10.55
CA VAL A 96 6.98 -17.21 -10.05
C VAL A 96 6.52 -18.60 -9.61
N ALA A 97 7.23 -19.65 -10.04
CA ALA A 97 7.02 -21.02 -9.58
C ALA A 97 7.39 -21.16 -8.10
N LYS A 98 8.46 -20.51 -7.67
CA LYS A 98 8.98 -20.53 -6.30
C LYS A 98 8.40 -19.39 -5.45
N TYR A 99 8.38 -18.17 -5.98
CA TYR A 99 7.94 -16.97 -5.27
C TYR A 99 6.57 -16.52 -5.80
N LYS A 100 5.53 -17.12 -5.26
CA LYS A 100 4.15 -16.91 -5.74
C LYS A 100 3.52 -15.58 -5.31
N THR A 101 4.15 -14.90 -4.34
CA THR A 101 3.64 -13.66 -3.75
C THR A 101 4.83 -12.74 -3.47
N ALA A 102 4.66 -11.47 -3.80
CA ALA A 102 5.45 -10.39 -3.23
C ALA A 102 4.56 -9.66 -2.23
N ARG A 103 5.13 -9.10 -1.15
CA ARG A 103 4.36 -8.51 -0.06
C ARG A 103 4.94 -7.18 0.37
N PHE A 104 4.09 -6.18 0.45
CA PHE A 104 4.37 -4.93 1.14
C PHE A 104 3.57 -4.88 2.44
N ALA A 105 4.25 -4.57 3.54
CA ALA A 105 3.63 -4.31 4.85
C ALA A 105 4.25 -3.03 5.42
N GLY A 106 3.42 -2.03 5.70
CA GLY A 106 3.90 -0.72 6.11
C GLY A 106 2.84 0.12 6.81
N HIS A 107 3.24 1.34 7.14
CA HIS A 107 2.41 2.32 7.82
C HIS A 107 2.65 3.71 7.23
N ALA A 108 1.68 4.60 7.43
CA ALA A 108 1.85 5.99 7.05
C ALA A 108 2.81 6.69 8.02
N VAL A 109 3.76 7.45 7.47
CA VAL A 109 4.76 8.22 8.23
C VAL A 109 4.52 9.72 8.15
N LYS A 110 3.66 10.16 7.22
CA LYS A 110 3.30 11.57 7.05
C LYS A 110 1.86 11.72 6.61
N PHE A 111 1.22 12.76 7.10
CA PHE A 111 -0.17 13.12 6.79
C PHE A 111 -0.28 14.59 6.39
N ALA A 112 -1.26 14.89 5.55
CA ALA A 112 -1.73 16.23 5.28
C ALA A 112 -3.27 16.20 5.25
N ASP A 113 -3.92 17.12 5.95
CA ASP A 113 -5.38 17.24 6.04
C ASP A 113 -6.10 15.91 6.40
N GLY A 114 -5.47 15.11 7.29
CA GLY A 114 -6.01 13.83 7.74
C GLY A 114 -5.85 12.66 6.77
N VAL A 115 -5.20 12.86 5.62
CA VAL A 115 -4.90 11.79 4.65
C VAL A 115 -3.40 11.48 4.60
N PRO A 116 -3.01 10.19 4.43
CA PRO A 116 -1.61 9.82 4.30
C PRO A 116 -0.94 10.41 3.04
N THR A 117 0.29 10.91 3.19
CA THR A 117 1.10 11.42 2.06
C THR A 117 2.42 10.68 1.88
N GLU A 118 2.89 9.97 2.88
CA GLU A 118 4.06 9.10 2.78
C GLU A 118 3.85 7.83 3.58
N PHE A 119 4.36 6.71 3.05
CA PHE A 119 4.34 5.41 3.71
C PHE A 119 5.76 4.86 3.80
N ALA A 120 6.06 4.19 4.91
CA ALA A 120 7.27 3.40 5.08
C ALA A 120 6.89 1.96 5.44
N GLY A 121 7.66 1.00 4.96
CA GLY A 121 7.39 -0.40 5.25
C GLY A 121 8.40 -1.33 4.60
N ASP A 122 8.17 -2.61 4.72
CA ASP A 122 9.01 -3.66 4.18
C ASP A 122 8.37 -4.26 2.92
N LEU A 123 9.13 -4.29 1.83
CA LEU A 123 8.80 -5.03 0.63
C LEU A 123 9.57 -6.36 0.63
N THR A 124 8.84 -7.46 0.62
CA THR A 124 9.38 -8.78 0.33
C THR A 124 9.13 -9.12 -1.13
N LEU A 125 10.19 -9.22 -1.92
CA LEU A 125 10.15 -9.55 -3.34
C LEU A 125 11.23 -10.58 -3.65
N HIS A 126 10.92 -11.61 -4.45
CA HIS A 126 11.87 -12.67 -4.81
C HIS A 126 12.53 -13.32 -3.57
N GLY A 127 11.82 -13.39 -2.44
CA GLY A 127 12.29 -13.94 -1.17
C GLY A 127 13.23 -13.04 -0.37
N VAL A 128 13.48 -11.81 -0.82
CA VAL A 128 14.33 -10.82 -0.13
C VAL A 128 13.45 -9.69 0.39
N THR A 129 13.66 -9.28 1.64
CA THR A 129 12.94 -8.17 2.28
C THR A 129 13.83 -6.94 2.37
N ARG A 130 13.29 -5.78 1.96
CA ARG A 130 13.97 -4.47 2.05
C ARG A 130 13.00 -3.40 2.50
N PRO A 131 13.48 -2.41 3.27
CA PRO A 131 12.69 -1.24 3.59
C PRO A 131 12.44 -0.40 2.34
N VAL A 132 11.21 0.11 2.21
CA VAL A 132 10.76 0.93 1.08
C VAL A 132 9.96 2.11 1.59
N HIS A 133 10.19 3.29 0.99
CA HIS A 133 9.40 4.49 1.18
C HIS A 133 8.57 4.77 -0.07
N LEU A 134 7.29 5.06 0.11
CA LEU A 134 6.36 5.44 -0.94
C LEU A 134 5.89 6.86 -0.67
N ALA A 135 6.03 7.75 -1.66
CA ALA A 135 5.51 9.11 -1.60
C ALA A 135 4.24 9.21 -2.44
N ALA A 136 3.18 9.79 -1.91
CA ALA A 136 1.98 10.06 -2.66
C ALA A 136 2.16 11.27 -3.58
N GLU A 137 1.93 11.11 -4.87
CA GLU A 137 1.75 12.24 -5.79
C GLU A 137 0.42 12.92 -5.52
N HIS A 138 -0.60 12.10 -5.31
CA HIS A 138 -1.89 12.54 -4.83
C HIS A 138 -2.55 11.40 -4.06
N PHE A 139 -3.28 11.74 -2.98
CA PHE A 139 -4.05 10.76 -2.21
C PHE A 139 -5.28 11.44 -1.63
N VAL A 140 -6.47 10.84 -1.81
CA VAL A 140 -7.73 11.40 -1.35
C VAL A 140 -8.63 10.33 -0.74
N CYS A 141 -9.47 10.76 0.21
CA CYS A 141 -10.55 9.94 0.75
C CYS A 141 -11.88 10.65 0.51
N LYS A 142 -12.84 9.99 -0.11
CA LYS A 142 -14.13 10.59 -0.44
C LYS A 142 -15.25 9.57 -0.58
N GLN A 143 -16.49 10.07 -0.45
CA GLN A 143 -17.67 9.31 -0.83
C GLN A 143 -17.78 9.25 -2.36
N VAL A 144 -17.94 8.05 -2.89
CA VAL A 144 -18.16 7.82 -4.33
C VAL A 144 -19.37 6.91 -4.52
N LYS A 145 -20.03 7.06 -5.65
CA LYS A 145 -21.12 6.17 -6.03
C LYS A 145 -20.58 5.11 -6.99
N ILE A 146 -20.52 3.87 -6.51
CA ILE A 146 -20.13 2.71 -7.32
C ILE A 146 -21.41 1.99 -7.70
N MET A 147 -21.80 2.08 -8.99
CA MET A 147 -23.11 1.62 -9.49
C MET A 147 -24.26 2.31 -8.72
N VAL A 148 -24.93 1.60 -7.84
CA VAL A 148 -26.07 2.10 -7.02
C VAL A 148 -25.74 2.27 -5.55
N LEU A 149 -24.52 1.92 -5.13
CA LEU A 149 -24.09 1.92 -3.74
C LEU A 149 -23.15 3.10 -3.45
N ASP A 150 -23.41 3.81 -2.36
CA ASP A 150 -22.48 4.80 -1.84
C ASP A 150 -21.37 4.08 -1.07
N ARG A 151 -20.10 4.35 -1.42
CA ARG A 151 -18.91 3.80 -0.79
C ARG A 151 -17.95 4.91 -0.39
N PHE A 152 -17.31 4.77 0.75
CA PHE A 152 -16.19 5.64 1.12
C PHE A 152 -14.89 4.98 0.64
N VAL A 153 -14.17 5.69 -0.21
CA VAL A 153 -12.96 5.18 -0.88
C VAL A 153 -11.80 6.11 -0.60
N CYS A 154 -10.67 5.54 -0.20
CA CYS A 154 -9.39 6.22 -0.15
C CYS A 154 -8.49 5.66 -1.26
N GLY A 155 -7.74 6.52 -1.92
CA GLY A 155 -6.84 6.06 -2.96
C GLY A 155 -6.06 7.18 -3.61
N GLY A 156 -5.15 6.80 -4.49
CA GLY A 156 -4.27 7.73 -5.19
C GLY A 156 -3.12 7.04 -5.90
N ASP A 157 -2.15 7.84 -6.30
CA ASP A 157 -0.93 7.38 -6.94
C ASP A 157 0.27 7.61 -6.01
N LEU A 158 1.04 6.55 -5.78
CA LEU A 158 2.24 6.55 -4.98
C LEU A 158 3.45 6.26 -5.86
N GLN A 159 4.61 6.78 -5.51
CA GLN A 159 5.84 6.56 -6.28
C GLN A 159 7.03 6.21 -5.39
N THR A 160 7.95 5.47 -5.99
CA THR A 160 9.28 5.18 -5.44
C THR A 160 10.24 4.74 -6.54
N THR A 161 11.53 4.69 -6.22
CA THR A 161 12.55 4.05 -7.05
C THR A 161 13.28 2.99 -6.23
N LEU A 162 13.38 1.80 -6.76
CA LEU A 162 14.06 0.66 -6.15
C LEU A 162 15.27 0.25 -6.99
N LYS A 163 16.25 -0.40 -6.37
CA LYS A 163 17.27 -1.15 -7.08
C LYS A 163 16.84 -2.62 -7.17
N ARG A 164 16.70 -3.15 -8.39
CA ARG A 164 16.32 -4.56 -8.58
C ARG A 164 17.37 -5.54 -8.05
N SER A 165 18.65 -5.14 -8.06
CA SER A 165 19.75 -5.92 -7.49
C SER A 165 19.60 -6.13 -5.98
N ASP A 166 18.98 -5.21 -5.23
CA ASP A 166 18.71 -5.36 -3.80
C ASP A 166 17.79 -6.56 -3.50
N PHE A 167 17.04 -7.03 -4.49
CA PHE A 167 16.15 -8.19 -4.42
C PHE A 167 16.69 -9.42 -5.17
N GLY A 168 17.98 -9.41 -5.57
CA GLY A 168 18.60 -10.51 -6.31
C GLY A 168 18.15 -10.61 -7.77
N LEU A 169 17.56 -9.56 -8.33
CA LEU A 169 17.12 -9.49 -9.74
C LEU A 169 18.17 -8.78 -10.60
N ASP A 170 19.40 -9.27 -10.59
CA ASP A 170 20.59 -8.61 -11.16
C ASP A 170 20.95 -9.03 -12.60
N LYS A 171 20.20 -9.95 -13.19
CA LYS A 171 20.48 -10.44 -14.55
C LYS A 171 20.41 -9.32 -15.59
N TYR A 172 21.26 -9.44 -16.62
CA TYR A 172 21.35 -8.47 -17.73
C TYR A 172 21.64 -7.02 -17.28
N SER A 173 22.46 -6.83 -16.24
CA SER A 173 22.80 -5.51 -15.69
C SER A 173 23.50 -4.58 -16.70
N SER A 174 24.14 -5.12 -17.74
CA SER A 174 24.71 -4.33 -18.84
C SER A 174 23.67 -3.81 -19.84
N MET A 175 22.45 -4.36 -19.84
CA MET A 175 21.40 -4.05 -20.79
C MET A 175 20.20 -3.37 -20.15
N VAL A 176 19.94 -3.63 -18.87
CA VAL A 176 18.78 -3.14 -18.14
C VAL A 176 19.23 -2.42 -16.88
N SER A 177 18.73 -1.20 -16.68
CA SER A 177 19.07 -0.39 -15.49
C SER A 177 18.80 -1.16 -14.20
N ASP A 178 19.63 -0.91 -13.20
CA ASP A 178 19.40 -1.42 -11.86
C ASP A 178 18.22 -0.68 -11.18
N GLU A 179 18.11 0.61 -11.43
CA GLU A 179 16.98 1.42 -10.94
C GLU A 179 15.68 1.06 -11.67
N VAL A 180 14.67 0.77 -10.88
CA VAL A 180 13.29 0.54 -11.29
C VAL A 180 12.43 1.63 -10.70
N ARG A 181 11.82 2.45 -11.54
CA ARG A 181 10.81 3.42 -11.10
C ARG A 181 9.48 2.71 -10.95
N LEU A 182 8.84 2.91 -9.81
CA LEU A 182 7.50 2.39 -9.52
C LEU A 182 6.51 3.54 -9.40
N THR A 183 5.33 3.35 -9.98
CA THR A 183 4.12 4.12 -9.72
C THR A 183 3.02 3.14 -9.33
N ILE A 184 2.44 3.33 -8.16
CA ILE A 184 1.42 2.45 -7.61
C ILE A 184 0.10 3.18 -7.61
N SER A 185 -0.84 2.77 -8.45
CA SER A 185 -2.23 3.20 -8.33
C SER A 185 -2.93 2.32 -7.30
N VAL A 186 -3.61 2.91 -6.33
CA VAL A 186 -4.29 2.17 -5.26
C VAL A 186 -5.69 2.74 -5.00
N GLU A 187 -6.66 1.83 -4.86
CA GLU A 187 -7.99 2.14 -4.30
C GLU A 187 -8.29 1.21 -3.13
N ALA A 188 -8.80 1.78 -2.06
CA ALA A 188 -9.16 1.09 -0.83
C ALA A 188 -10.60 1.45 -0.43
N ILE A 189 -11.48 0.47 -0.41
CA ILE A 189 -12.89 0.62 -0.12
C ILE A 189 -13.11 0.36 1.37
N ARG A 190 -13.72 1.31 2.07
CA ARG A 190 -14.04 1.16 3.50
C ARG A 190 -15.02 0.01 3.69
N GLU A 191 -14.71 -0.85 4.65
CA GLU A 191 -15.60 -1.93 5.08
C GLU A 191 -16.74 -1.36 5.93
N ASP A 192 -17.93 -1.90 5.74
CA ASP A 192 -19.08 -1.55 6.55
C ASP A 192 -18.83 -2.03 8.00
N LYS A 193 -19.24 -1.20 8.99
CA LYS A 193 -19.12 -1.53 10.43
C LYS A 193 -20.13 -2.56 10.86
#